data_dfc04b7442b780400a32a1cb96032bb2
#
_entry.id   dfc04b7442b780400a32a1cb96032bb2
#
_cell.length_a   1.000
_cell.length_b   1.000
_cell.length_c   1.000
_cell.angle_alpha   90.00
_cell.angle_beta   90.00
_cell.angle_gamma   90.00
#
_symmetry.space_group_name_H-M   'P 1'
#
loop_
_entity.id
_entity.type
_entity.pdbx_description
1 polymer ?
#
loop_
_entity_poly.entity_id
_entity_poly.type
_entity_poly.pdbx_seq_one_letter_code
_entity_poly.pdbx_strand_id
1 'polypeptide(L)'
;MNASIFYSSGLQLFVKKYRDEYKAFIAMSLDYPTFYYTAIYAGDKTIAIPTMHYVGISFRSLLTTAISKIAYVGFNTGEEQKLGERIFGKALGKHGIISVGIETPEAVDWNTTKTKYGLPDDYLLYVGRITRVKLYRLLPYFLDYKKKYKESPLKLVLVGGVTIDKINH
;
A
#
# COMPACT_ATOMS: atom_id res chain seq x y z
N MET A 1 -23.61 6.87 0.87
CA MET A 1 -22.20 6.48 1.08
C MET A 1 -22.19 4.97 1.28
N ASN A 2 -21.55 4.22 0.39
CA ASN A 2 -21.34 2.79 0.66
C ASN A 2 -20.47 2.70 1.91
N ALA A 3 -20.96 2.01 2.93
CA ALA A 3 -20.22 1.77 4.15
C ALA A 3 -18.94 1.01 3.78
N SER A 4 -17.79 1.64 3.97
CA SER A 4 -16.51 0.97 3.78
C SER A 4 -16.46 -0.21 4.76
N ILE A 5 -16.01 -1.38 4.28
CA ILE A 5 -15.78 -2.56 5.12
C ILE A 5 -14.79 -2.30 6.28
N PHE A 6 -14.07 -1.18 6.23
CA PHE A 6 -13.11 -0.74 7.25
C PHE A 6 -13.65 0.39 8.16
N TYR A 7 -14.96 0.65 8.13
CA TYR A 7 -15.58 1.59 9.07
C TYR A 7 -15.84 0.88 10.41
N SER A 8 -15.43 1.52 11.50
CA SER A 8 -15.68 1.05 12.84
C SER A 8 -16.15 2.21 13.73
N SER A 9 -17.44 2.23 14.05
CA SER A 9 -17.99 3.18 15.00
C SER A 9 -17.41 3.02 16.40
N GLY A 10 -17.15 1.78 16.81
CA GLY A 10 -16.50 1.48 18.09
C GLY A 10 -15.11 2.09 18.21
N LEU A 11 -14.26 1.97 17.17
CA LEU A 11 -12.94 2.58 17.15
C LEU A 11 -13.03 4.12 17.18
N GLN A 12 -13.97 4.69 16.43
CA GLN A 12 -14.19 6.14 16.42
C GLN A 12 -14.54 6.66 17.81
N LEU A 13 -15.49 6.02 18.50
CA LEU A 13 -15.88 6.39 19.87
C LEU A 13 -14.74 6.15 20.86
N PHE A 14 -13.99 5.09 20.70
CA PHE A 14 -12.81 4.77 21.50
C PHE A 14 -11.76 5.88 21.41
N VAL A 15 -11.34 6.26 20.20
CA VAL A 15 -10.37 7.35 20.01
C VAL A 15 -10.87 8.63 20.63
N LYS A 16 -12.14 9.01 20.39
CA LYS A 16 -12.74 10.23 20.96
C LYS A 16 -12.72 10.21 22.48
N LYS A 17 -13.05 9.07 23.11
CA LYS A 17 -13.18 8.96 24.57
C LYS A 17 -11.83 8.86 25.27
N TYR A 18 -10.90 8.10 24.72
CA TYR A 18 -9.67 7.71 25.40
C TYR A 18 -8.40 8.38 24.86
N ARG A 19 -8.54 9.42 24.00
CA ARG A 19 -7.39 10.08 23.37
C ARG A 19 -6.33 10.54 24.40
N ASP A 20 -6.72 10.93 25.58
CA ASP A 20 -5.81 11.48 26.58
C ASP A 20 -5.07 10.40 27.38
N GLU A 21 -5.50 9.16 27.30
CA GLU A 21 -4.83 8.01 27.90
C GLU A 21 -3.64 7.50 27.02
N TYR A 22 -3.57 7.94 25.76
CA TYR A 22 -2.50 7.53 24.83
C TYR A 22 -1.53 8.68 24.57
N LYS A 23 -0.23 8.35 24.49
CA LYS A 23 0.81 9.32 24.13
C LYS A 23 0.77 9.68 22.66
N ALA A 24 0.48 8.70 21.79
CA ALA A 24 0.37 8.89 20.36
C ALA A 24 -0.56 7.84 19.73
N PHE A 25 -1.08 8.18 18.55
CA PHE A 25 -1.81 7.28 17.66
C PHE A 25 -1.01 7.13 16.37
N ILE A 26 -1.00 5.93 15.79
CA ILE A 26 -0.47 5.69 14.45
C ILE A 26 -1.66 5.39 13.54
N ALA A 27 -1.90 6.27 12.56
CA ALA A 27 -2.98 6.10 11.59
C ALA A 27 -2.40 5.76 10.21
N MET A 28 -2.81 4.60 9.68
CA MET A 28 -2.33 4.10 8.40
C MET A 28 -3.42 4.12 7.34
N SER A 29 -3.01 4.26 6.08
CA SER A 29 -3.88 4.17 4.89
C SER A 29 -4.97 5.25 4.84
N LEU A 30 -4.64 6.32 4.13
CA LEU A 30 -5.47 7.52 3.97
C LEU A 30 -6.92 7.24 3.52
N ASP A 31 -7.12 6.16 2.77
CA ASP A 31 -8.40 5.81 2.14
C ASP A 31 -9.45 5.30 3.14
N TYR A 32 -9.07 5.02 4.38
CA TYR A 32 -9.96 4.41 5.35
C TYR A 32 -10.64 5.44 6.27
N PRO A 33 -11.92 5.26 6.57
CA PRO A 33 -12.62 6.11 7.53
C PRO A 33 -11.95 6.15 8.90
N THR A 34 -11.30 5.06 9.32
CA THR A 34 -10.54 5.01 10.58
C THR A 34 -9.40 6.02 10.62
N PHE A 35 -8.69 6.23 9.50
CA PHE A 35 -7.68 7.29 9.38
C PHE A 35 -8.30 8.67 9.60
N TYR A 36 -9.38 8.98 8.88
CA TYR A 36 -10.06 10.26 8.98
C TYR A 36 -10.51 10.57 10.40
N TYR A 37 -11.21 9.65 11.05
CA TYR A 37 -11.72 9.87 12.39
C TYR A 37 -10.62 9.97 13.45
N THR A 38 -9.53 9.20 13.32
CA THR A 38 -8.35 9.34 14.19
C THR A 38 -7.75 10.73 14.05
N ALA A 39 -7.59 11.22 12.83
CA ALA A 39 -7.09 12.58 12.58
C ALA A 39 -8.02 13.66 13.15
N ILE A 40 -9.35 13.49 13.06
CA ILE A 40 -10.30 14.48 13.59
C ILE A 40 -10.33 14.52 15.11
N TYR A 41 -10.25 13.37 15.78
CA TYR A 41 -10.40 13.30 17.23
C TYR A 41 -9.09 13.37 18.03
N ALA A 42 -7.97 12.95 17.42
CA ALA A 42 -6.67 12.89 18.07
C ALA A 42 -5.52 13.32 17.12
N GLY A 43 -5.78 14.20 16.17
CA GLY A 43 -4.80 14.58 15.14
C GLY A 43 -3.51 15.17 15.71
N ASP A 44 -3.61 15.99 16.75
CA ASP A 44 -2.47 16.59 17.48
C ASP A 44 -1.54 15.57 18.14
N LYS A 45 -2.00 14.33 18.31
CA LYS A 45 -1.24 13.19 18.83
C LYS A 45 -1.05 12.09 17.77
N THR A 46 -1.42 12.35 16.51
CA THR A 46 -1.39 11.33 15.45
C THR A 46 -0.15 11.47 14.58
N ILE A 47 0.53 10.34 14.38
CA ILE A 47 1.52 10.12 13.33
C ILE A 47 0.79 9.37 12.21
N ALA A 48 0.70 9.98 11.03
CA ALA A 48 0.05 9.37 9.89
C ALA A 48 1.06 8.69 8.96
N ILE A 49 0.70 7.51 8.48
CA ILE A 49 1.39 6.80 7.39
C ILE A 49 0.35 6.64 6.27
N PRO A 50 0.24 7.62 5.35
CA PRO A 50 -0.92 7.73 4.47
C PRO A 50 -1.01 6.65 3.41
N THR A 51 0.10 6.08 2.97
CA THR A 51 0.18 5.04 1.93
C THR A 51 -0.57 5.50 0.67
N MET A 52 -0.19 6.68 0.16
CA MET A 52 -0.92 7.36 -0.90
C MET A 52 -0.69 6.77 -2.27
N HIS A 53 -1.76 6.83 -3.07
CA HIS A 53 -1.72 6.55 -4.50
C HIS A 53 -2.32 7.72 -5.28
N TYR A 54 -1.92 7.89 -6.54
CA TYR A 54 -2.52 8.89 -7.44
C TYR A 54 -3.90 8.40 -7.92
N VAL A 55 -4.89 8.47 -7.02
CA VAL A 55 -6.27 8.03 -7.24
C VAL A 55 -7.26 9.08 -6.73
N GLY A 56 -8.46 9.10 -7.30
CA GLY A 56 -9.46 10.14 -7.02
C GLY A 56 -9.80 10.36 -5.54
N ILE A 57 -9.71 9.32 -4.70
CA ILE A 57 -9.97 9.45 -3.27
C ILE A 57 -8.97 10.38 -2.58
N SER A 58 -7.69 10.37 -3.00
CA SER A 58 -6.62 11.19 -2.40
C SER A 58 -6.87 12.70 -2.55
N PHE A 59 -7.72 13.11 -3.49
CA PHE A 59 -8.05 14.51 -3.76
C PHE A 59 -9.30 15.00 -3.04
N ARG A 60 -9.89 14.23 -2.14
CA ARG A 60 -11.09 14.65 -1.40
C ARG A 60 -10.75 15.71 -0.36
N SER A 61 -11.49 16.80 -0.35
CA SER A 61 -11.30 17.93 0.58
C SER A 61 -11.34 17.52 2.06
N LEU A 62 -12.16 16.52 2.40
CA LEU A 62 -12.22 16.00 3.76
C LEU A 62 -10.86 15.44 4.23
N LEU A 63 -10.04 14.89 3.33
CA LEU A 63 -8.71 14.38 3.66
C LEU A 63 -7.71 15.52 3.88
N THR A 64 -7.84 16.62 3.14
CA THR A 64 -7.07 17.84 3.41
C THR A 64 -7.35 18.37 4.83
N THR A 65 -8.63 18.38 5.25
CA THR A 65 -9.02 18.73 6.61
C THR A 65 -8.44 17.76 7.66
N ALA A 66 -8.42 16.47 7.38
CA ALA A 66 -7.82 15.48 8.28
C ALA A 66 -6.31 15.71 8.41
N ILE A 67 -5.61 15.82 7.29
CA ILE A 67 -4.16 16.02 7.24
C ILE A 67 -3.72 17.28 7.97
N SER A 68 -4.48 18.38 7.88
CA SER A 68 -4.15 19.64 8.57
C SER A 68 -4.18 19.56 10.10
N LYS A 69 -4.76 18.51 10.66
CA LYS A 69 -4.85 18.29 12.11
C LYS A 69 -3.77 17.34 12.64
N ILE A 70 -3.04 16.66 11.77
CA ILE A 70 -2.10 15.61 12.13
C ILE A 70 -0.78 16.21 12.61
N ALA A 71 -0.26 15.67 13.72
CA ALA A 71 0.99 16.13 14.33
C ALA A 71 2.20 15.88 13.44
N TYR A 72 2.25 14.74 12.73
CA TYR A 72 3.31 14.39 11.82
C TYR A 72 2.84 13.42 10.72
N VAL A 73 3.23 13.66 9.48
CA VAL A 73 2.94 12.78 8.35
C VAL A 73 4.24 12.12 7.87
N GLY A 74 4.31 10.81 8.01
CA GLY A 74 5.43 9.99 7.56
C GLY A 74 5.12 9.29 6.24
N PHE A 75 5.84 9.65 5.20
CA PHE A 75 5.70 9.04 3.88
C PHE A 75 6.64 7.83 3.72
N ASN A 76 6.22 6.81 3.00
CA ASN A 76 7.04 5.62 2.76
C ASN A 76 8.16 5.87 1.74
N THR A 77 7.96 6.81 0.80
CA THR A 77 8.90 7.11 -0.27
C THR A 77 8.93 8.60 -0.60
N GLY A 78 10.01 9.06 -1.25
CA GLY A 78 10.11 10.43 -1.75
C GLY A 78 9.04 10.77 -2.79
N GLU A 79 8.62 9.83 -3.60
CA GLU A 79 7.55 10.06 -4.58
C GLU A 79 6.17 10.21 -3.91
N GLU A 80 5.92 9.46 -2.86
CA GLU A 80 4.71 9.63 -2.04
C GLU A 80 4.71 11.00 -1.33
N GLN A 81 5.86 11.45 -0.81
CA GLN A 81 6.00 12.77 -0.20
C GLN A 81 5.68 13.87 -1.22
N LYS A 82 6.29 13.85 -2.41
CA LYS A 82 6.00 14.82 -3.48
C LYS A 82 4.53 14.84 -3.86
N LEU A 83 3.88 13.68 -3.89
CA LEU A 83 2.45 13.59 -4.13
C LEU A 83 1.64 14.26 -3.02
N GLY A 84 1.99 14.00 -1.75
CA GLY A 84 1.36 14.61 -0.59
C GLY A 84 1.51 16.13 -0.58
N GLU A 85 2.72 16.63 -0.83
CA GLU A 85 3.01 18.08 -0.93
C GLU A 85 2.16 18.74 -2.04
N ARG A 86 2.04 18.07 -3.18
CA ARG A 86 1.23 18.56 -4.32
C ARG A 86 -0.27 18.60 -4.01
N ILE A 87 -0.79 17.58 -3.32
CA ILE A 87 -2.24 17.47 -3.05
C ILE A 87 -2.65 18.36 -1.88
N PHE A 88 -1.90 18.33 -0.79
CA PHE A 88 -2.30 18.99 0.45
C PHE A 88 -1.71 20.38 0.63
N GLY A 89 -0.62 20.69 -0.07
CA GLY A 89 0.01 22.01 -0.04
C GLY A 89 0.21 22.52 1.39
N LYS A 90 -0.27 23.73 1.67
CA LYS A 90 -0.15 24.36 2.99
C LYS A 90 -0.87 23.65 4.14
N ALA A 91 -1.78 22.72 3.85
CA ALA A 91 -2.46 21.93 4.88
C ALA A 91 -1.54 20.82 5.41
N LEU A 92 -0.49 20.45 4.68
CA LEU A 92 0.51 19.49 5.12
C LEU A 92 1.46 20.16 6.12
N GLY A 93 1.33 19.77 7.39
CA GLY A 93 2.17 20.26 8.49
C GLY A 93 3.56 19.61 8.50
N LYS A 94 4.04 19.24 9.68
CA LYS A 94 5.32 18.53 9.84
C LYS A 94 5.26 17.17 9.13
N HIS A 95 6.24 16.90 8.28
CA HIS A 95 6.27 15.65 7.52
C HIS A 95 7.70 15.26 7.12
N GLY A 96 7.85 14.04 6.64
CA GLY A 96 9.12 13.53 6.13
C GLY A 96 9.00 12.07 5.69
N ILE A 97 10.12 11.47 5.29
CA ILE A 97 10.18 10.08 4.88
C ILE A 97 10.52 9.23 6.10
N ILE A 98 9.69 8.23 6.39
CA ILE A 98 9.94 7.27 7.49
C ILE A 98 10.23 5.87 6.97
N SER A 99 10.04 5.60 5.71
CA SER A 99 10.26 4.31 5.02
C SER A 99 9.86 3.05 5.82
N VAL A 100 9.65 1.95 5.14
CA VAL A 100 9.49 0.64 5.78
C VAL A 100 10.86 -0.01 5.87
N GLY A 101 11.28 -0.37 7.09
CA GLY A 101 12.50 -1.18 7.28
C GLY A 101 12.27 -2.60 6.76
N ILE A 102 13.28 -3.15 6.12
CA ILE A 102 13.33 -4.56 5.72
C ILE A 102 14.62 -5.18 6.28
N GLU A 103 14.49 -6.39 6.80
CA GLU A 103 15.66 -7.19 7.13
C GLU A 103 16.23 -7.75 5.83
N THR A 104 17.53 -7.53 5.61
CA THR A 104 18.23 -8.18 4.49
C THR A 104 18.57 -9.59 4.92
N PRO A 105 18.02 -10.64 4.30
CA PRO A 105 18.37 -12.00 4.65
C PRO A 105 19.85 -12.26 4.33
N GLU A 106 20.45 -13.23 5.04
CA GLU A 106 21.74 -13.73 4.65
C GLU A 106 21.74 -14.20 3.20
N ALA A 107 22.90 -14.10 2.53
CA ALA A 107 23.02 -14.51 1.15
C ALA A 107 22.61 -15.99 1.01
N VAL A 108 21.60 -16.24 0.19
CA VAL A 108 21.16 -17.61 -0.10
C VAL A 108 21.85 -18.09 -1.37
N ASP A 109 22.39 -19.29 -1.32
CA ASP A 109 23.00 -19.90 -2.51
C ASP A 109 21.95 -20.07 -3.61
N TRP A 110 22.26 -19.50 -4.78
CA TRP A 110 21.36 -19.53 -5.92
C TRP A 110 21.09 -20.95 -6.43
N ASN A 111 22.12 -21.80 -6.49
CA ASN A 111 21.97 -23.16 -7.01
C ASN A 111 21.03 -24.00 -6.14
N THR A 112 21.16 -23.87 -4.83
CA THR A 112 20.26 -24.50 -3.85
C THR A 112 18.82 -24.02 -4.05
N THR A 113 18.63 -22.70 -4.20
CA THR A 113 17.29 -22.12 -4.44
C THR A 113 16.70 -22.60 -5.77
N LYS A 114 17.49 -22.56 -6.84
CA LYS A 114 17.08 -23.01 -8.16
C LYS A 114 16.62 -24.47 -8.15
N THR A 115 17.42 -25.34 -7.56
CA THR A 115 17.12 -26.78 -7.46
C THR A 115 15.87 -27.01 -6.61
N LYS A 116 15.77 -26.37 -5.46
CA LYS A 116 14.65 -26.53 -4.52
C LYS A 116 13.30 -26.19 -5.16
N TYR A 117 13.26 -25.15 -6.00
CA TYR A 117 12.01 -24.66 -6.60
C TYR A 117 11.86 -25.01 -8.08
N GLY A 118 12.80 -25.73 -8.67
CA GLY A 118 12.78 -26.08 -10.09
C GLY A 118 12.76 -24.86 -11.01
N LEU A 119 13.53 -23.82 -10.66
CA LEU A 119 13.51 -22.58 -11.41
C LEU A 119 14.19 -22.74 -12.78
N PRO A 120 13.60 -22.16 -13.85
CA PRO A 120 14.22 -22.16 -15.17
C PRO A 120 15.47 -21.28 -15.21
N ASP A 121 16.30 -21.44 -16.25
CA ASP A 121 17.50 -20.62 -16.44
C ASP A 121 17.14 -19.16 -16.76
N ASP A 122 16.20 -18.98 -17.70
CA ASP A 122 15.74 -17.67 -18.14
C ASP A 122 14.30 -17.44 -17.72
N TYR A 123 14.06 -16.45 -16.86
CA TYR A 123 12.71 -16.10 -16.44
C TYR A 123 12.54 -14.64 -16.05
N LEU A 124 11.28 -14.19 -16.16
CA LEU A 124 10.78 -12.98 -15.51
C LEU A 124 10.17 -13.38 -14.16
N LEU A 125 10.57 -12.71 -13.10
CA LEU A 125 10.04 -12.95 -11.76
C LEU A 125 8.99 -11.89 -11.40
N TYR A 126 7.81 -12.35 -11.05
CA TYR A 126 6.80 -11.53 -10.38
C TYR A 126 6.66 -11.98 -8.92
N VAL A 127 6.76 -11.04 -8.01
CA VAL A 127 6.54 -11.26 -6.57
C VAL A 127 5.36 -10.43 -6.10
N GLY A 128 4.33 -11.08 -5.54
CA GLY A 128 3.15 -10.37 -5.04
C GLY A 128 1.89 -11.24 -5.10
N ARG A 129 0.75 -10.68 -4.64
CA ARG A 129 -0.52 -11.40 -4.71
C ARG A 129 -0.90 -11.74 -6.15
N ILE A 130 -1.16 -13.02 -6.39
CA ILE A 130 -1.59 -13.53 -7.70
C ILE A 130 -3.09 -13.29 -7.81
N THR A 131 -3.47 -12.13 -8.32
CA THR A 131 -4.86 -11.71 -8.54
C THR A 131 -5.05 -11.13 -9.93
N ARG A 132 -6.28 -11.19 -10.44
CA ARG A 132 -6.62 -10.60 -11.75
C ARG A 132 -6.18 -9.13 -11.85
N VAL A 133 -6.44 -8.35 -10.81
CA VAL A 133 -6.11 -6.91 -10.79
C VAL A 133 -4.60 -6.66 -10.88
N LYS A 134 -3.79 -7.50 -10.25
CA LYS A 134 -2.32 -7.34 -10.26
C LYS A 134 -1.68 -7.84 -11.55
N LEU A 135 -2.26 -8.86 -12.16
CA LEU A 135 -1.69 -9.53 -13.35
C LEU A 135 -2.37 -9.13 -14.66
N TYR A 136 -3.36 -8.24 -14.64
CA TYR A 136 -4.22 -7.96 -15.80
C TYR A 136 -3.48 -7.49 -17.06
N ARG A 137 -2.30 -6.89 -16.90
CA ARG A 137 -1.43 -6.50 -18.02
C ARG A 137 -0.26 -7.48 -18.23
N LEU A 138 0.32 -7.98 -17.15
CA LEU A 138 1.50 -8.83 -17.23
C LEU A 138 1.23 -10.10 -18.03
N LEU A 139 0.13 -10.82 -17.74
CA LEU A 139 -0.18 -12.08 -18.41
C LEU A 139 -0.46 -11.90 -19.91
N PRO A 140 -1.33 -10.98 -20.36
CA PRO A 140 -1.53 -10.75 -21.79
C PRO A 140 -0.24 -10.37 -22.52
N TYR A 141 0.55 -9.46 -21.98
CA TYR A 141 1.81 -9.05 -22.62
C TYR A 141 2.82 -10.19 -22.70
N PHE A 142 2.92 -11.01 -21.66
CA PHE A 142 3.80 -12.18 -21.72
C PHE A 142 3.31 -13.22 -22.73
N LEU A 143 2.00 -13.45 -22.82
CA LEU A 143 1.42 -14.34 -23.84
C LEU A 143 1.68 -13.83 -25.25
N ASP A 144 1.52 -12.51 -25.49
CA ASP A 144 1.82 -11.93 -26.81
C ASP A 144 3.31 -11.98 -27.15
N TYR A 145 4.19 -11.79 -26.15
CA TYR A 145 5.61 -12.03 -26.31
C TYR A 145 5.89 -13.47 -26.75
N LYS A 146 5.30 -14.47 -26.09
CA LYS A 146 5.48 -15.90 -26.42
C LYS A 146 4.91 -16.26 -27.79
N LYS A 147 3.81 -15.63 -28.22
CA LYS A 147 3.29 -15.81 -29.59
C LYS A 147 4.26 -15.28 -30.64
N LYS A 148 4.88 -14.13 -30.39
CA LYS A 148 5.82 -13.48 -31.29
C LYS A 148 7.18 -14.21 -31.32
N TYR A 149 7.66 -14.66 -30.18
CA TYR A 149 8.96 -15.31 -30.02
C TYR A 149 8.79 -16.76 -29.54
N LYS A 150 8.29 -17.62 -30.42
CA LYS A 150 7.89 -18.99 -30.10
C LYS A 150 9.02 -19.82 -29.50
N GLU A 151 10.24 -19.62 -30.01
CA GLU A 151 11.44 -20.38 -29.60
C GLU A 151 12.14 -19.79 -28.36
N SER A 152 11.65 -18.69 -27.83
CA SER A 152 12.25 -18.07 -26.63
C SER A 152 12.14 -19.02 -25.43
N PRO A 153 13.24 -19.32 -24.71
CA PRO A 153 13.21 -20.16 -23.50
C PRO A 153 12.61 -19.42 -22.29
N LEU A 154 12.45 -18.10 -22.39
CA LEU A 154 11.98 -17.26 -21.29
C LEU A 154 10.68 -17.77 -20.68
N LYS A 155 10.67 -17.94 -19.36
CA LYS A 155 9.51 -18.34 -18.56
C LYS A 155 8.99 -17.17 -17.72
N LEU A 156 7.76 -17.27 -17.23
CA LEU A 156 7.22 -16.37 -16.23
C LEU A 156 7.05 -17.14 -14.92
N VAL A 157 7.77 -16.71 -13.88
CA VAL A 157 7.69 -17.28 -12.54
C VAL A 157 6.86 -16.34 -11.66
N LEU A 158 5.81 -16.86 -11.06
CA LEU A 158 4.93 -16.12 -10.17
C LEU A 158 5.10 -16.61 -8.73
N VAL A 159 5.45 -15.70 -7.83
CA VAL A 159 5.64 -16.00 -6.40
C VAL A 159 4.66 -15.18 -5.57
N GLY A 160 3.80 -15.86 -4.82
CA GLY A 160 2.85 -15.20 -3.92
C GLY A 160 1.59 -16.00 -3.67
N GLY A 161 0.77 -15.51 -2.75
CA GLY A 161 -0.54 -16.09 -2.46
C GLY A 161 -1.52 -15.91 -3.61
N VAL A 162 -2.27 -16.96 -3.93
CA VAL A 162 -3.37 -16.91 -4.90
C VAL A 162 -4.64 -16.49 -4.18
N THR A 163 -5.23 -15.37 -4.59
CA THR A 163 -6.57 -15.00 -4.15
C THR A 163 -7.52 -15.25 -5.30
N ILE A 164 -8.38 -16.26 -5.14
CA ILE A 164 -9.46 -16.49 -6.09
C ILE A 164 -10.49 -15.41 -5.80
N ASP A 165 -10.54 -14.39 -6.66
CA ASP A 165 -11.66 -13.45 -6.65
C ASP A 165 -12.92 -14.27 -6.91
N LYS A 166 -13.78 -14.42 -5.89
CA LYS A 166 -15.11 -14.99 -6.10
C LYS A 166 -15.81 -14.07 -7.08
N ILE A 167 -15.87 -14.47 -8.32
CA ILE A 167 -16.72 -13.86 -9.31
C ILE A 167 -18.14 -14.27 -8.91
N ASN A 168 -18.80 -13.38 -8.17
CA ASN A 168 -20.25 -13.50 -8.03
C ASN A 168 -20.83 -13.20 -9.39
N HIS A 169 -21.39 -14.22 -10.02
CA HIS A 169 -22.21 -14.13 -11.21
C HIS A 169 -23.50 -13.38 -10.90
#